data_d8dba23529c046f1f28658974e0c9024
#
_entry.id   d8dba23529c046f1f28658974e0c9024
#
_cell.length_a   1.000
_cell.length_b   1.000
_cell.length_c   1.000
_cell.angle_alpha   90.00
_cell.angle_beta   90.00
_cell.angle_gamma   90.00
#
_symmetry.space_group_name_H-M   'P 1'
#
loop_
_entity.id
_entity.type
_entity.pdbx_description
1 polymer ?
#
loop_
_entity_poly.entity_id
_entity_poly.type
_entity_poly.pdbx_seq_one_letter_code
_entity_poly.pdbx_strand_id
1 'polypeptide(L)'
;MTLKELVKSCRPDVDCYVTLIKKSKSDPRYYDWRPLRPYGDTRTTADHILNWWYDDLLGLEVKSIDVQGGLHGQLGIDVVRWID
;
A
#
# COMPACT_ATOMS: atom_id res chain seq x y z
N MET A 1 0.09 -11.86 -2.35
CA MET A 1 -0.02 -10.80 -3.41
C MET A 1 0.85 -9.63 -3.02
N THR A 2 1.68 -9.16 -3.93
CA THR A 2 2.50 -7.97 -3.71
C THR A 2 1.73 -6.70 -4.09
N LEU A 3 2.21 -5.55 -3.62
CA LEU A 3 1.64 -4.27 -4.01
C LEU A 3 1.65 -4.08 -5.53
N LYS A 4 2.75 -4.47 -6.18
CA LYS A 4 2.86 -4.42 -7.65
C LYS A 4 1.77 -5.21 -8.35
N GLU A 5 1.52 -6.43 -7.91
CA GLU A 5 0.48 -7.29 -8.49
C GLU A 5 -0.91 -6.65 -8.34
N LEU A 6 -1.18 -6.07 -7.18
CA LEU A 6 -2.46 -5.43 -6.93
C LEU A 6 -2.67 -4.21 -7.83
N VAL A 7 -1.71 -3.29 -7.88
CA VAL A 7 -1.87 -2.05 -8.66
C VAL A 7 -1.90 -2.33 -10.16
N LYS A 8 -1.26 -3.39 -10.63
CA LYS A 8 -1.36 -3.83 -12.03
C LYS A 8 -2.77 -4.26 -12.40
N SER A 9 -3.53 -4.81 -11.46
CA SER A 9 -4.90 -5.26 -11.70
C SER A 9 -5.94 -4.16 -11.55
N CYS A 10 -5.55 -3.00 -11.04
CA CYS A 10 -6.42 -1.85 -10.88
C CYS A 10 -6.47 -1.01 -12.16
N ARG A 11 -7.57 -0.26 -12.33
CA ARG A 11 -7.59 0.79 -13.36
C ARG A 11 -6.54 1.84 -13.02
N PRO A 12 -5.87 2.42 -14.03
CA PRO A 12 -4.77 3.37 -13.80
C PRO A 12 -5.15 4.59 -12.97
N ASP A 13 -6.41 5.03 -13.06
CA ASP A 13 -6.92 6.25 -12.42
C ASP A 13 -7.49 6.03 -11.02
N VAL A 14 -7.45 4.79 -10.50
CA VAL A 14 -7.96 4.51 -9.16
C VAL A 14 -7.07 5.19 -8.12
N ASP A 15 -7.68 6.00 -7.25
CA ASP A 15 -6.99 6.60 -6.12
C ASP A 15 -6.72 5.54 -5.06
N CYS A 16 -5.47 5.49 -4.61
CA CYS A 16 -5.02 4.52 -3.61
C CYS A 16 -4.48 5.24 -2.37
N TYR A 17 -4.74 4.66 -1.23
CA TYR A 17 -4.15 5.06 0.04
C TYR A 17 -3.42 3.86 0.61
N VAL A 18 -2.10 3.94 0.66
CA VAL A 18 -1.26 2.81 1.08
C VAL A 18 -0.75 3.05 2.50
N THR A 19 -0.97 2.08 3.37
CA THR A 19 -0.48 2.10 4.75
C THR A 19 0.55 1.00 4.93
N LEU A 20 1.72 1.37 5.44
CA LEU A 20 2.76 0.41 5.79
C LEU A 20 2.59 -0.03 7.24
N ILE A 21 2.42 -1.33 7.44
CA ILE A 21 2.35 -1.96 8.75
C ILE A 21 3.67 -2.68 8.99
N LYS A 22 4.35 -2.35 10.08
CA LYS A 22 5.55 -3.06 10.51
C LYS A 22 5.20 -4.04 11.61
N LYS A 23 5.65 -5.27 11.45
CA LYS A 23 5.44 -6.35 12.41
C LYS A 23 6.74 -7.03 12.77
N SER A 24 6.76 -7.67 13.93
CA SER A 24 7.88 -8.47 14.41
C SER A 24 7.43 -9.90 14.60
N LYS A 25 8.23 -10.86 14.11
CA LYS A 25 8.00 -12.30 14.36
C LYS A 25 8.39 -12.67 15.78
N SER A 26 9.39 -12.01 16.33
CA SER A 26 9.88 -12.29 17.69
C SER A 26 9.05 -11.61 18.76
N ASP A 27 8.35 -10.54 18.45
CA ASP A 27 7.48 -9.82 19.38
C ASP A 27 6.09 -9.60 18.77
N PRO A 28 5.12 -10.50 19.07
CA PRO A 28 3.76 -10.39 18.52
C PRO A 28 3.01 -9.12 18.92
N ARG A 29 3.49 -8.43 19.97
CA ARG A 29 2.88 -7.18 20.43
C ARG A 29 3.40 -5.96 19.69
N TYR A 30 4.49 -6.09 18.95
CA TYR A 30 5.02 -5.00 18.17
C TYR A 30 4.09 -4.66 17.01
N TYR A 31 3.70 -3.41 16.95
CA TYR A 31 2.82 -2.91 15.90
C TYR A 31 3.12 -1.44 15.65
N ASP A 32 3.48 -1.13 14.40
CA ASP A 32 3.67 0.25 13.93
C ASP A 32 3.00 0.38 12.58
N TRP A 33 2.33 1.51 12.35
CA TRP A 33 1.72 1.77 11.06
C TRP A 33 1.97 3.21 10.66
N ARG A 34 2.18 3.42 9.36
CA ARG A 34 2.40 4.75 8.80
C ARG A 34 1.79 4.83 7.41
N PRO A 35 1.26 6.00 7.02
CA PRO A 35 0.94 6.22 5.62
C PRO A 35 2.21 6.10 4.77
N LEU A 36 2.14 5.35 3.70
CA LEU A 36 3.27 5.16 2.79
C LEU A 36 3.18 6.17 1.66
N ARG A 37 4.00 7.21 1.75
CA ARG A 37 4.00 8.34 0.81
C ARG A 37 5.43 8.70 0.43
N PRO A 38 6.07 7.93 -0.47
CA PRO A 38 7.50 8.12 -0.75
C PRO A 38 7.84 9.49 -1.34
N TYR A 39 6.88 10.17 -1.95
CA TYR A 39 7.08 11.48 -2.55
C TYR A 39 6.29 12.59 -1.85
N GLY A 40 5.71 12.31 -0.68
CA GLY A 40 4.94 13.28 0.08
C GLY A 40 3.54 13.56 -0.45
N ASP A 41 3.13 12.92 -1.52
CA ASP A 41 1.83 13.14 -2.12
C ASP A 41 0.70 12.56 -1.28
N THR A 42 -0.41 13.30 -1.17
CA THR A 42 -1.60 12.86 -0.46
C THR A 42 -2.51 12.00 -1.32
N ARG A 43 -2.36 12.07 -2.63
CA ARG A 43 -3.12 11.29 -3.60
C ARG A 43 -2.16 10.50 -4.46
N THR A 44 -2.43 9.20 -4.55
CA THR A 44 -1.60 8.31 -5.35
C THR A 44 -2.51 7.42 -6.19
N THR A 45 -2.43 7.56 -7.51
CA THR A 45 -3.17 6.65 -8.40
C THR A 45 -2.43 5.33 -8.55
N ALA A 46 -3.15 4.27 -8.94
CA ALA A 46 -2.54 2.97 -9.20
C ALA A 46 -1.43 3.08 -10.26
N ASP A 47 -1.64 3.88 -11.29
CA ASP A 47 -0.65 4.11 -12.34
C ASP A 47 0.61 4.80 -11.78
N HIS A 48 0.44 5.79 -10.93
CA HIS A 48 1.56 6.48 -10.30
C HIS A 48 2.38 5.52 -9.43
N ILE A 49 1.72 4.70 -8.62
CA ILE A 49 2.40 3.69 -7.80
C ILE A 49 3.22 2.76 -8.68
N LEU A 50 2.59 2.21 -9.73
CA LEU A 50 3.24 1.23 -10.59
C LEU A 50 4.48 1.78 -11.30
N ASN A 51 4.45 3.02 -11.73
CA ASN A 51 5.49 3.60 -12.59
C ASN A 51 6.55 4.39 -11.82
N TRP A 52 6.25 4.89 -10.61
CA TRP A 52 7.13 5.82 -9.90
C TRP A 52 7.66 5.31 -8.56
N TRP A 53 6.97 4.36 -7.93
CA TRP A 53 7.41 3.85 -6.64
C TRP A 53 8.60 2.89 -6.81
N TYR A 54 9.47 2.86 -5.79
CA TYR A 54 10.65 1.99 -5.79
C TYR A 54 10.26 0.51 -5.76
N ASP A 55 11.11 -0.34 -6.35
CA ASP A 55 10.86 -1.78 -6.45
C ASP A 55 10.72 -2.45 -5.08
N ASP A 56 11.47 -1.99 -4.08
CA ASP A 56 11.36 -2.54 -2.73
C ASP A 56 9.99 -2.27 -2.10
N LEU A 57 9.37 -1.15 -2.42
CA LEU A 57 8.00 -0.83 -1.98
C LEU A 57 6.97 -1.64 -2.77
N LEU A 58 7.18 -1.80 -4.06
CA LEU A 58 6.28 -2.56 -4.93
C LEU A 58 6.28 -4.05 -4.59
N GLY A 59 7.37 -4.54 -4.00
CA GLY A 59 7.49 -5.94 -3.57
C GLY A 59 6.86 -6.24 -2.21
N LEU A 60 6.33 -5.24 -1.50
CA LEU A 60 5.73 -5.45 -0.19
C LEU A 60 4.46 -6.32 -0.30
N GLU A 61 4.26 -7.18 0.70
CA GLU A 61 3.10 -8.05 0.77
C GLU A 61 1.85 -7.28 1.14
N VAL A 62 0.78 -7.48 0.38
CA VAL A 62 -0.53 -6.90 0.69
C VAL A 62 -1.19 -7.73 1.78
N LYS A 63 -1.54 -7.09 2.88
CA LYS A 63 -2.23 -7.72 4.00
C LYS A 63 -3.74 -7.63 3.85
N SER A 64 -4.24 -6.45 3.50
CA SER A 64 -5.67 -6.21 3.38
C SER A 64 -5.95 -5.10 2.38
N ILE A 65 -7.15 -5.16 1.83
CA ILE A 65 -7.65 -4.18 0.87
C ILE A 65 -9.02 -3.73 1.37
N ASP A 66 -9.23 -2.42 1.39
CA ASP A 66 -10.49 -1.83 1.79
C ASP A 66 -10.97 -0.84 0.73
N VAL A 67 -12.18 -1.00 0.28
CA VAL A 67 -12.80 -0.07 -0.67
C VAL A 67 -13.55 0.98 0.14
N GLN A 68 -13.02 2.19 0.17
CA GLN A 68 -13.64 3.31 0.87
C GLN A 68 -14.50 4.10 -0.08
N GLY A 69 -15.75 4.25 0.32
CA GLY A 69 -16.91 4.60 -0.42
C GLY A 69 -17.00 5.91 -1.13
N GLY A 70 -18.09 6.12 -1.78
CA GLY A 70 -18.52 7.31 -2.48
C GLY A 70 -18.30 7.25 -3.98
N LEU A 71 -18.74 8.31 -4.64
CA LEU A 71 -18.71 8.44 -6.10
C LEU A 71 -17.30 8.38 -6.70
N HIS A 72 -16.28 8.56 -5.88
CA HIS A 72 -14.89 8.61 -6.34
C HIS A 72 -14.02 7.50 -5.77
N GLY A 73 -14.60 6.46 -5.25
CA GLY A 73 -13.95 5.27 -4.69
C GLY A 73 -12.45 5.37 -4.43
N GLN A 74 -12.05 5.28 -3.18
CA GLN A 74 -10.65 5.20 -2.80
C GLN A 74 -10.33 3.77 -2.37
N LEU A 75 -9.20 3.23 -2.83
CA LEU A 75 -8.74 1.91 -2.45
C LEU A 75 -7.74 2.05 -1.31
N GLY A 76 -8.11 1.59 -0.12
CA GLY A 76 -7.19 1.47 1.01
C GLY A 76 -6.42 0.17 0.91
N ILE A 77 -5.09 0.25 0.98
CA ILE A 77 -4.21 -0.91 0.85
C ILE A 77 -3.27 -0.94 2.05
N ASP A 78 -3.32 -2.03 2.81
CA ASP A 78 -2.36 -2.26 3.89
C ASP A 78 -1.29 -3.23 3.41
N VAL A 79 -0.03 -2.81 3.47
CA VAL A 79 1.12 -3.64 3.16
C VAL A 79 1.94 -3.89 4.41
N VAL A 80 2.60 -5.04 4.48
CA VAL A 80 3.33 -5.47 5.67
C VAL A 80 4.82 -5.57 5.39
N ARG A 81 5.61 -5.06 6.33
CA ARG A 81 7.05 -5.29 6.38
C ARG A 81 7.41 -5.94 7.71
N TRP A 82 8.14 -7.05 7.65
CA TRP A 82 8.67 -7.71 8.84
C TRP A 82 10.03 -7.11 9.19
N ILE A 83 10.22 -6.75 10.46
CA ILE A 83 11.48 -6.14 10.91
C ILE A 83 12.52 -7.17 11.34
N ASP A 84 12.10 -8.43 11.41
CA ASP A 84 13.01 -9.54 11.77
C ASP A 84 12.67 -10.83 11.02
#